data_4a90e00cc0f3dd005b369dd433fb65bb
#
_entry.id   4a90e00cc0f3dd005b369dd433fb65bb
#
_cell.length_a   1.000
_cell.length_b   1.000
_cell.length_c   1.000
_cell.angle_alpha   90.00
_cell.angle_beta   90.00
_cell.angle_gamma   90.00
#
_symmetry.space_group_name_H-M   'P 1'
#
loop_
_entity.id
_entity.type
_entity.pdbx_description
1 polymer ?
#
loop_
_entity_poly.entity_id
_entity_poly.type
_entity_poly.pdbx_seq_one_letter_code
_entity_poly.pdbx_strand_id
1 'polypeptide(L)'
;MPRAGRRRSRRHTNERGGENTDEKPPAHPARQGSVVPVQSRLALLSDQHGNDTAFRAALDDIERLGVEDIVCLGDVVQGGDEPAHTLDRLAALGCETVLGNADAFLLEVPVDSNEEITERQLERREWTLSQLSPAHLDKIRSFAPVVRQEIGGVRMLFFHGSPRNYEDVLLPESGENALAPFLGHDVALLAGGHTHLQWTRRIGDALYVNPGSVGLSYDRHTDPPVIRSLAEWALVTVEDGAVAVEFHQVPYERMLAR
;
A
#
# COMPACT_ATOMS: atom_id res chain seq x y z
N MET A 1 16.96 -31.55 85.68
CA MET A 1 18.03 -31.89 86.63
C MET A 1 19.00 -32.88 86.01
N PRO A 2 20.31 -32.82 86.31
CA PRO A 2 21.25 -31.72 86.52
C PRO A 2 22.51 -31.87 85.60
N ARG A 3 23.33 -30.97 85.41
CA ARG A 3 24.46 -30.21 86.01
C ARG A 3 25.52 -30.03 84.96
N ALA A 4 25.94 -28.85 84.63
CA ALA A 4 26.99 -28.04 85.19
C ALA A 4 28.44 -28.51 84.88
N GLY A 5 29.26 -27.69 84.33
CA GLY A 5 30.72 -27.86 84.24
C GLY A 5 31.41 -26.66 83.59
N ARG A 6 31.87 -25.74 84.42
CA ARG A 6 32.74 -24.56 84.15
C ARG A 6 34.14 -24.99 83.75
N ARG A 7 34.91 -24.21 82.93
CA ARG A 7 36.09 -23.41 83.34
C ARG A 7 36.86 -22.92 82.05
N ARG A 8 37.02 -21.61 81.95
CA ARG A 8 38.19 -20.73 82.11
C ARG A 8 39.29 -20.89 81.03
N SER A 9 39.40 -19.90 80.21
CA SER A 9 40.38 -18.79 80.12
C SER A 9 41.72 -19.17 79.47
N ARG A 10 42.09 -18.43 78.44
CA ARG A 10 43.31 -17.66 78.36
C ARG A 10 43.33 -16.76 77.10
N ARG A 11 43.70 -15.53 77.34
CA ARG A 11 44.01 -14.49 76.34
C ARG A 11 45.24 -14.91 75.54
N HIS A 12 45.25 -14.60 74.24
CA HIS A 12 46.45 -14.10 73.55
C HIS A 12 46.04 -13.14 72.46
N THR A 13 46.55 -11.94 72.60
CA THR A 13 46.64 -10.84 71.67
C THR A 13 47.53 -11.26 70.47
N ASN A 14 47.13 -11.00 69.27
CA ASN A 14 48.05 -10.64 68.22
C ASN A 14 47.38 -9.78 67.16
N GLU A 15 47.79 -8.55 67.08
CA GLU A 15 47.54 -7.59 66.04
C GLU A 15 48.23 -8.05 64.76
N ARG A 16 47.56 -8.07 63.63
CA ARG A 16 48.13 -7.76 62.32
C ARG A 16 47.05 -7.28 61.38
N GLY A 17 47.32 -6.09 60.83
CA GLY A 17 46.53 -5.42 59.85
C GLY A 17 46.32 -6.25 58.58
N GLY A 18 45.16 -6.11 58.00
CA GLY A 18 44.82 -6.63 56.67
C GLY A 18 43.96 -5.55 55.99
N GLU A 19 44.56 -4.96 54.98
CA GLU A 19 43.96 -3.96 54.13
C GLU A 19 42.64 -4.46 53.54
N ASN A 20 41.60 -3.68 53.77
CA ASN A 20 40.30 -3.88 53.21
C ASN A 20 40.31 -3.31 51.77
N THR A 21 40.61 -4.11 50.78
CA THR A 21 40.44 -3.74 49.39
C THR A 21 38.95 -3.93 49.06
N ASP A 22 38.17 -2.83 49.09
CA ASP A 22 36.83 -2.73 48.50
C ASP A 22 36.95 -2.89 46.95
N GLU A 23 37.00 -4.09 46.47
CA GLU A 23 36.85 -4.39 45.06
C GLU A 23 35.36 -4.27 44.69
N LYS A 24 35.03 -3.12 44.09
CA LYS A 24 33.73 -2.86 43.47
C LYS A 24 33.52 -3.88 42.35
N PRO A 25 32.43 -4.67 42.31
CA PRO A 25 32.20 -5.61 41.21
C PRO A 25 32.12 -4.86 39.87
N PRO A 26 32.62 -5.45 38.78
CA PRO A 26 32.61 -4.81 37.48
C PRO A 26 31.17 -4.53 37.06
N ALA A 27 30.93 -3.27 36.64
CA ALA A 27 29.67 -2.85 36.08
C ALA A 27 29.35 -3.71 34.85
N HIS A 28 28.24 -4.48 34.89
CA HIS A 28 27.73 -5.15 33.71
C HIS A 28 27.43 -4.08 32.64
N PRO A 29 27.91 -4.26 31.39
CA PRO A 29 27.50 -3.37 30.33
C PRO A 29 25.99 -3.40 30.20
N ALA A 30 25.38 -2.21 30.25
CA ALA A 30 23.96 -2.05 30.01
C ALA A 30 23.63 -2.75 28.68
N ARG A 31 22.69 -3.70 28.72
CA ARG A 31 22.12 -4.28 27.49
C ARG A 31 21.56 -3.10 26.69
N GLN A 32 22.22 -2.77 25.58
CA GLN A 32 21.61 -1.92 24.57
C GLN A 32 20.33 -2.63 24.14
N GLY A 33 19.17 -2.09 24.52
CA GLY A 33 17.90 -2.55 24.01
C GLY A 33 17.99 -2.46 22.48
N SER A 34 17.85 -3.58 21.79
CA SER A 34 17.65 -3.57 20.36
C SER A 34 16.37 -2.80 20.09
N VAL A 35 16.51 -1.58 19.59
CA VAL A 35 15.38 -0.85 18.99
C VAL A 35 14.97 -1.70 17.78
N VAL A 36 13.84 -2.39 17.87
CA VAL A 36 13.26 -3.04 16.71
C VAL A 36 12.89 -1.89 15.77
N PRO A 37 13.39 -1.86 14.53
CA PRO A 37 13.03 -0.82 13.58
C PRO A 37 11.51 -0.78 13.45
N VAL A 38 10.91 0.40 13.55
CA VAL A 38 9.47 0.56 13.30
C VAL A 38 9.30 0.49 11.80
N GLN A 39 8.88 -0.67 11.33
CA GLN A 39 8.56 -0.90 9.93
C GLN A 39 7.11 -0.48 9.68
N SER A 40 6.89 0.48 8.79
CA SER A 40 5.56 0.85 8.30
C SER A 40 5.31 0.19 6.95
N ARG A 41 4.09 -0.30 6.73
CA ARG A 41 3.72 -1.09 5.54
C ARG A 41 2.43 -0.54 4.96
N LEU A 42 2.37 -0.41 3.64
CA LEU A 42 1.23 0.10 2.89
C LEU A 42 0.95 -0.78 1.69
N ALA A 43 -0.29 -1.19 1.49
CA ALA A 43 -0.75 -1.83 0.28
C ALA A 43 -1.27 -0.77 -0.72
N LEU A 44 -0.77 -0.83 -1.96
CA LEU A 44 -1.26 -0.04 -3.09
C LEU A 44 -2.12 -0.92 -3.98
N LEU A 45 -3.38 -0.53 -4.13
CA LEU A 45 -4.37 -1.15 -5.01
C LEU A 45 -4.76 -0.17 -6.10
N SER A 46 -5.01 -0.66 -7.31
CA SER A 46 -5.49 0.14 -8.43
C SER A 46 -6.34 -0.69 -9.39
N ASP A 47 -7.20 -0.02 -10.13
CA ASP A 47 -7.84 -0.61 -11.32
C ASP A 47 -8.60 -1.90 -11.01
N GLN A 48 -9.51 -1.85 -10.02
CA GLN A 48 -10.37 -2.98 -9.64
C GLN A 48 -11.41 -3.29 -10.73
N HIS A 49 -11.85 -2.26 -11.45
CA HIS A 49 -12.72 -2.37 -12.60
C HIS A 49 -13.96 -3.24 -12.37
N GLY A 50 -14.64 -3.11 -11.23
CA GLY A 50 -15.86 -3.85 -10.94
C GLY A 50 -15.68 -5.37 -10.84
N ASN A 51 -14.47 -5.85 -10.57
CA ASN A 51 -14.14 -7.27 -10.39
C ASN A 51 -13.97 -7.58 -8.90
N ASP A 52 -15.09 -7.78 -8.19
CA ASP A 52 -15.09 -8.06 -6.75
C ASP A 52 -14.38 -9.37 -6.41
N THR A 53 -14.45 -10.35 -7.29
CA THR A 53 -13.75 -11.64 -7.11
C THR A 53 -12.24 -11.47 -7.07
N ALA A 54 -11.66 -10.71 -7.98
CA ALA A 54 -10.23 -10.37 -7.97
C ALA A 54 -9.86 -9.49 -6.77
N PHE A 55 -10.73 -8.52 -6.44
CA PHE A 55 -10.49 -7.62 -5.33
C PHE A 55 -10.44 -8.37 -4.00
N ARG A 56 -11.35 -9.33 -3.77
CA ARG A 56 -11.29 -10.20 -2.60
C ARG A 56 -9.99 -10.98 -2.52
N ALA A 57 -9.54 -11.57 -3.63
CA ALA A 57 -8.28 -12.31 -3.64
C ALA A 57 -7.08 -11.44 -3.25
N ALA A 58 -7.02 -10.19 -3.74
CA ALA A 58 -5.99 -9.24 -3.34
C ALA A 58 -6.06 -8.90 -1.84
N LEU A 59 -7.28 -8.67 -1.30
CA LEU A 59 -7.48 -8.34 0.11
C LEU A 59 -7.14 -9.51 1.03
N ASP A 60 -7.49 -10.74 0.66
CA ASP A 60 -7.13 -11.96 1.41
C ASP A 60 -5.59 -12.12 1.52
N ASP A 61 -4.87 -11.75 0.45
CA ASP A 61 -3.39 -11.76 0.45
C ASP A 61 -2.80 -10.65 1.33
N ILE A 62 -3.36 -9.44 1.27
CA ILE A 62 -2.98 -8.29 2.11
C ILE A 62 -3.20 -8.62 3.59
N GLU A 63 -4.36 -9.18 3.95
CA GLU A 63 -4.70 -9.60 5.31
C GLU A 63 -3.75 -10.69 5.81
N ARG A 64 -3.46 -11.71 4.99
CA ARG A 64 -2.50 -12.79 5.31
C ARG A 64 -1.10 -12.25 5.62
N LEU A 65 -0.72 -11.16 4.98
CA LEU A 65 0.55 -10.48 5.22
C LEU A 65 0.48 -9.52 6.43
N GLY A 66 -0.69 -9.28 7.00
CA GLY A 66 -0.88 -8.38 8.14
C GLY A 66 -0.62 -6.92 7.79
N VAL A 67 -1.02 -6.48 6.59
CA VAL A 67 -0.93 -5.07 6.16
C VAL A 67 -2.27 -4.40 6.45
N GLU A 68 -2.26 -3.33 7.25
CA GLU A 68 -3.46 -2.63 7.68
C GLU A 68 -3.70 -1.34 6.87
N ASP A 69 -2.63 -0.65 6.48
CA ASP A 69 -2.72 0.57 5.69
C ASP A 69 -2.91 0.24 4.21
N ILE A 70 -3.94 0.80 3.59
CA ILE A 70 -4.31 0.58 2.19
C ILE A 70 -4.61 1.94 1.53
N VAL A 71 -4.13 2.13 0.30
CA VAL A 71 -4.54 3.22 -0.59
C VAL A 71 -5.00 2.65 -1.92
N CYS A 72 -6.15 3.13 -2.41
CA CYS A 72 -6.69 2.79 -3.72
C CYS A 72 -6.42 3.93 -4.72
N LEU A 73 -5.82 3.60 -5.86
CA LEU A 73 -5.39 4.57 -6.88
C LEU A 73 -6.43 4.80 -7.99
N GLY A 74 -7.70 4.39 -7.77
CA GLY A 74 -8.81 4.67 -8.69
C GLY A 74 -9.15 3.55 -9.66
N ASP A 75 -10.08 3.84 -10.56
CA ASP A 75 -10.70 2.92 -11.51
C ASP A 75 -11.33 1.69 -10.81
N VAL A 76 -12.19 2.02 -9.86
CA VAL A 76 -12.79 1.02 -8.96
C VAL A 76 -13.91 0.24 -9.63
N VAL A 77 -14.77 0.91 -10.39
CA VAL A 77 -16.14 0.43 -10.61
C VAL A 77 -16.39 -0.07 -12.03
N GLN A 78 -16.04 0.71 -13.07
CA GLN A 78 -16.40 0.41 -14.45
C GLN A 78 -15.46 -0.63 -15.08
N GLY A 79 -16.03 -1.72 -15.62
CA GLY A 79 -15.23 -2.70 -16.39
C GLY A 79 -15.68 -4.14 -16.23
N GLY A 80 -15.86 -4.62 -15.02
CA GLY A 80 -16.31 -5.97 -14.68
C GLY A 80 -17.81 -6.09 -14.44
N ASP A 81 -18.20 -7.23 -13.89
CA ASP A 81 -19.61 -7.62 -13.75
C ASP A 81 -20.18 -7.39 -12.34
N GLU A 82 -19.34 -6.94 -11.38
CA GLU A 82 -19.70 -6.79 -9.97
C GLU A 82 -19.44 -5.36 -9.42
N PRO A 83 -19.87 -4.28 -10.14
CA PRO A 83 -19.50 -2.90 -9.79
C PRO A 83 -19.98 -2.47 -8.40
N ALA A 84 -21.20 -2.81 -8.02
CA ALA A 84 -21.76 -2.46 -6.70
C ALA A 84 -21.02 -3.18 -5.57
N HIS A 85 -20.75 -4.47 -5.70
CA HIS A 85 -20.05 -5.26 -4.68
C HIS A 85 -18.59 -4.76 -4.48
N THR A 86 -17.92 -4.42 -5.59
CA THR A 86 -16.56 -3.85 -5.54
C THR A 86 -16.54 -2.54 -4.76
N LEU A 87 -17.52 -1.66 -5.02
CA LEU A 87 -17.61 -0.36 -4.35
C LEU A 87 -18.03 -0.49 -2.88
N ASP A 88 -18.96 -1.40 -2.55
CA ASP A 88 -19.34 -1.70 -1.17
C ASP A 88 -18.16 -2.21 -0.35
N ARG A 89 -17.35 -3.09 -0.95
CA ARG A 89 -16.14 -3.62 -0.32
C ARG A 89 -15.10 -2.51 -0.08
N LEU A 90 -14.85 -1.66 -1.07
CA LEU A 90 -13.96 -0.51 -0.92
C LEU A 90 -14.46 0.44 0.18
N ALA A 91 -15.78 0.69 0.22
CA ALA A 91 -16.37 1.53 1.25
C ALA A 91 -16.20 0.95 2.65
N ALA A 92 -16.30 -0.38 2.80
CA ALA A 92 -16.09 -1.08 4.06
C ALA A 92 -14.63 -1.02 4.55
N LEU A 93 -13.64 -0.95 3.65
CA LEU A 93 -12.23 -0.76 4.00
C LEU A 93 -11.96 0.61 4.60
N GLY A 94 -12.74 1.64 4.20
CA GLY A 94 -12.54 3.01 4.69
C GLY A 94 -11.21 3.65 4.27
N CYS A 95 -10.50 3.08 3.30
CA CYS A 95 -9.23 3.60 2.82
C CYS A 95 -9.39 4.85 1.96
N GLU A 96 -8.33 5.66 1.89
CA GLU A 96 -8.28 6.78 0.96
C GLU A 96 -8.25 6.28 -0.47
N THR A 97 -9.03 6.95 -1.33
CA THR A 97 -9.22 6.53 -2.71
C THR A 97 -9.06 7.73 -3.64
N VAL A 98 -8.27 7.53 -4.68
CA VAL A 98 -8.07 8.47 -5.77
C VAL A 98 -9.15 8.29 -6.83
N LEU A 99 -9.56 9.37 -7.48
CA LEU A 99 -10.48 9.32 -8.62
C LEU A 99 -9.74 8.86 -9.88
N GLY A 100 -10.19 7.74 -10.46
CA GLY A 100 -9.71 7.27 -11.76
C GLY A 100 -10.53 7.83 -12.93
N ASN A 101 -10.03 7.68 -14.15
CA ASN A 101 -10.72 8.16 -15.35
C ASN A 101 -12.02 7.39 -15.63
N ALA A 102 -12.06 6.08 -15.37
CA ALA A 102 -13.27 5.29 -15.54
C ALA A 102 -14.32 5.62 -14.47
N ASP A 103 -13.90 5.97 -13.24
CA ASP A 103 -14.79 6.45 -12.18
C ASP A 103 -15.36 7.85 -12.53
N ALA A 104 -14.51 8.76 -13.02
CA ALA A 104 -14.93 10.09 -13.47
C ALA A 104 -15.91 10.00 -14.64
N PHE A 105 -15.68 9.11 -15.60
CA PHE A 105 -16.55 8.88 -16.75
C PHE A 105 -17.96 8.43 -16.33
N LEU A 106 -18.12 7.71 -15.20
CA LEU A 106 -19.43 7.38 -14.65
C LEU A 106 -20.19 8.62 -14.18
N LEU A 107 -19.49 9.59 -13.60
CA LEU A 107 -20.10 10.81 -13.07
C LEU A 107 -20.47 11.77 -14.18
N GLU A 108 -19.58 11.96 -15.15
CA GLU A 108 -19.75 12.91 -16.25
C GLU A 108 -19.09 12.41 -17.52
N VAL A 109 -19.82 12.48 -18.65
CA VAL A 109 -19.23 12.18 -19.96
C VAL A 109 -18.48 13.43 -20.44
N PRO A 110 -17.17 13.33 -20.73
CA PRO A 110 -16.39 14.47 -21.20
C PRO A 110 -16.97 15.02 -22.52
N VAL A 111 -17.23 16.33 -22.57
CA VAL A 111 -17.79 16.98 -23.77
C VAL A 111 -16.66 17.33 -24.78
N ASP A 112 -15.46 17.59 -24.23
CA ASP A 112 -14.29 18.04 -25.02
C ASP A 112 -13.12 17.01 -24.94
N SER A 113 -13.43 15.70 -24.92
CA SER A 113 -12.38 14.69 -24.97
C SER A 113 -11.70 14.70 -26.35
N ASN A 114 -10.37 14.63 -26.38
CA ASN A 114 -9.60 14.49 -27.62
C ASN A 114 -9.80 13.10 -28.28
N GLU A 115 -10.43 12.16 -27.58
CA GLU A 115 -10.75 10.83 -28.04
C GLU A 115 -12.24 10.69 -28.29
N GLU A 116 -12.60 10.08 -29.42
CA GLU A 116 -13.98 9.76 -29.73
C GLU A 116 -14.50 8.67 -28.79
N ILE A 117 -15.55 9.01 -28.02
CA ILE A 117 -16.19 8.06 -27.13
C ILE A 117 -17.03 7.09 -27.97
N THR A 118 -16.68 5.81 -27.91
CA THR A 118 -17.35 4.77 -28.65
C THR A 118 -18.73 4.42 -28.08
N GLU A 119 -19.65 3.95 -28.92
CA GLU A 119 -20.96 3.43 -28.50
C GLU A 119 -20.83 2.35 -27.42
N ARG A 120 -19.85 1.44 -27.56
CA ARG A 120 -19.57 0.39 -26.56
C ARG A 120 -19.16 0.95 -25.18
N GLN A 121 -18.44 2.06 -25.14
CA GLN A 121 -18.08 2.72 -23.86
C GLN A 121 -19.33 3.32 -23.21
N LEU A 122 -20.23 3.93 -23.99
CA LEU A 122 -21.49 4.47 -23.49
C LEU A 122 -22.42 3.36 -22.99
N GLU A 123 -22.59 2.27 -23.74
CA GLU A 123 -23.38 1.11 -23.31
C GLU A 123 -22.85 0.52 -21.99
N ARG A 124 -21.55 0.37 -21.86
CA ARG A 124 -20.94 -0.12 -20.62
C ARG A 124 -21.15 0.83 -19.46
N ARG A 125 -21.03 2.14 -19.70
CA ARG A 125 -21.35 3.16 -18.70
C ARG A 125 -22.79 3.06 -18.22
N GLU A 126 -23.74 3.02 -19.13
CA GLU A 126 -25.17 2.93 -18.82
C GLU A 126 -25.49 1.65 -18.03
N TRP A 127 -24.92 0.52 -18.46
CA TRP A 127 -25.07 -0.73 -17.73
C TRP A 127 -24.50 -0.62 -16.31
N THR A 128 -23.29 -0.09 -16.15
CA THR A 128 -22.66 0.08 -14.83
C THR A 128 -23.52 0.98 -13.94
N LEU A 129 -23.99 2.12 -14.45
CA LEU A 129 -24.86 3.03 -13.72
C LEU A 129 -26.18 2.35 -13.29
N SER A 130 -26.72 1.44 -14.10
CA SER A 130 -27.92 0.68 -13.75
C SER A 130 -27.74 -0.25 -12.55
N GLN A 131 -26.49 -0.62 -12.24
CA GLN A 131 -26.13 -1.47 -11.08
C GLN A 131 -25.86 -0.67 -9.81
N LEU A 132 -25.73 0.66 -9.90
CA LEU A 132 -25.31 1.54 -8.81
C LEU A 132 -26.51 2.26 -8.18
N SER A 133 -26.48 2.40 -6.87
CA SER A 133 -27.40 3.25 -6.10
C SER A 133 -26.93 4.70 -6.09
N PRO A 134 -27.80 5.68 -5.73
CA PRO A 134 -27.39 7.06 -5.50
C PRO A 134 -26.24 7.19 -4.47
N ALA A 135 -26.26 6.38 -3.40
CA ALA A 135 -25.21 6.36 -2.39
C ALA A 135 -23.85 5.91 -2.96
N HIS A 136 -23.86 4.97 -3.92
CA HIS A 136 -22.65 4.57 -4.65
C HIS A 136 -22.06 5.73 -5.45
N LEU A 137 -22.91 6.50 -6.15
CA LEU A 137 -22.45 7.68 -6.90
C LEU A 137 -21.90 8.77 -5.98
N ASP A 138 -22.50 8.97 -4.80
CA ASP A 138 -22.00 9.90 -3.81
C ASP A 138 -20.62 9.44 -3.25
N LYS A 139 -20.43 8.13 -3.07
CA LYS A 139 -19.14 7.56 -2.71
C LYS A 139 -18.07 7.84 -3.78
N ILE A 140 -18.38 7.60 -5.07
CA ILE A 140 -17.46 7.92 -6.18
C ILE A 140 -17.13 9.41 -6.22
N ARG A 141 -18.10 10.31 -6.02
CA ARG A 141 -17.87 11.76 -5.93
C ARG A 141 -16.95 12.16 -4.78
N SER A 142 -16.83 11.33 -3.75
CA SER A 142 -15.94 11.58 -2.61
C SER A 142 -14.48 11.19 -2.86
N PHE A 143 -14.17 10.54 -3.99
CA PHE A 143 -12.80 10.18 -4.34
C PHE A 143 -11.98 11.46 -4.61
N ALA A 144 -10.74 11.47 -4.13
CA ALA A 144 -9.88 12.64 -4.25
C ALA A 144 -9.12 12.62 -5.59
N PRO A 145 -8.87 13.79 -6.22
CA PRO A 145 -8.03 13.82 -7.43
C PRO A 145 -6.59 13.37 -7.15
N VAL A 146 -6.08 13.69 -5.96
CA VAL A 146 -4.78 13.22 -5.44
C VAL A 146 -4.88 13.01 -3.93
N VAL A 147 -4.09 12.09 -3.40
CA VAL A 147 -3.96 11.83 -1.97
C VAL A 147 -2.51 12.04 -1.55
N ARG A 148 -2.29 12.67 -0.39
CA ARG A 148 -0.97 12.87 0.20
C ARG A 148 -0.94 12.25 1.58
N GLN A 149 0.07 11.41 1.85
CA GLN A 149 0.27 10.83 3.15
C GLN A 149 1.74 10.91 3.56
N GLU A 150 1.97 10.79 4.86
CA GLU A 150 3.30 10.57 5.43
C GLU A 150 3.26 9.27 6.25
N ILE A 151 4.04 8.29 5.83
CA ILE A 151 4.08 6.94 6.42
C ILE A 151 5.52 6.64 6.80
N GLY A 152 5.75 6.31 8.08
CA GLY A 152 7.11 6.05 8.56
C GLY A 152 8.08 7.23 8.37
N GLY A 153 7.58 8.48 8.37
CA GLY A 153 8.37 9.69 8.10
C GLY A 153 8.67 9.93 6.62
N VAL A 154 8.09 9.14 5.72
CA VAL A 154 8.24 9.27 4.26
C VAL A 154 7.00 9.92 3.65
N ARG A 155 7.18 11.06 2.97
CA ARG A 155 6.10 11.74 2.25
C ARG A 155 5.83 11.05 0.92
N MET A 156 4.55 10.79 0.65
CA MET A 156 4.06 10.07 -0.51
C MET A 156 2.94 10.83 -1.21
N LEU A 157 2.83 10.68 -2.52
CA LEU A 157 1.79 11.26 -3.35
C LEU A 157 1.15 10.19 -4.23
N PHE A 158 -0.16 10.08 -4.14
CA PHE A 158 -0.98 9.10 -4.84
C PHE A 158 -1.92 9.79 -5.81
N PHE A 159 -2.04 9.25 -7.01
CA PHE A 159 -2.86 9.75 -8.10
C PHE A 159 -3.27 8.58 -9.01
N HIS A 160 -4.09 8.83 -10.04
CA HIS A 160 -4.43 7.77 -11.01
C HIS A 160 -3.47 7.82 -12.21
N GLY A 161 -3.63 8.76 -13.14
CA GLY A 161 -2.74 8.92 -14.30
C GLY A 161 -1.47 9.70 -13.96
N SER A 162 -1.64 10.93 -13.47
CA SER A 162 -0.55 11.80 -12.98
C SER A 162 -1.03 12.71 -11.86
N PRO A 163 -0.11 13.44 -11.17
CA PRO A 163 -0.50 14.47 -10.20
C PRO A 163 -1.36 15.60 -10.78
N ARG A 164 -1.44 15.75 -12.11
CA ARG A 164 -2.21 16.81 -12.79
C ARG A 164 -3.59 16.34 -13.24
N ASN A 165 -3.70 15.11 -13.71
CA ASN A 165 -4.96 14.55 -14.17
C ASN A 165 -4.96 13.02 -14.13
N TYR A 166 -6.14 12.43 -14.29
CA TYR A 166 -6.33 10.97 -14.23
C TYR A 166 -6.18 10.27 -15.59
N GLU A 167 -5.91 10.99 -16.70
CA GLU A 167 -5.80 10.45 -18.06
C GLU A 167 -4.35 10.36 -18.58
N ASP A 168 -3.40 11.04 -17.89
CA ASP A 168 -1.99 10.99 -18.31
C ASP A 168 -1.44 9.57 -18.25
N VAL A 169 -0.79 9.15 -19.34
CA VAL A 169 -0.18 7.82 -19.47
C VAL A 169 1.31 7.89 -19.24
N LEU A 170 1.82 7.12 -18.28
CA LEU A 170 3.24 6.93 -18.05
C LEU A 170 3.60 5.44 -18.18
N LEU A 171 4.47 5.14 -19.14
CA LEU A 171 4.97 3.79 -19.40
C LEU A 171 6.46 3.66 -19.01
N PRO A 172 6.97 2.44 -18.80
CA PRO A 172 8.39 2.23 -18.48
C PRO A 172 9.35 2.87 -19.50
N GLU A 173 8.97 2.86 -20.78
CA GLU A 173 9.72 3.41 -21.91
C GLU A 173 9.46 4.89 -22.19
N SER A 174 8.56 5.53 -21.44
CA SER A 174 8.24 6.96 -21.65
C SER A 174 9.48 7.84 -21.55
N GLY A 175 9.64 8.75 -22.52
CA GLY A 175 10.74 9.69 -22.57
C GLY A 175 10.64 10.79 -21.51
N GLU A 176 11.69 11.59 -21.38
CA GLU A 176 11.81 12.62 -20.34
C GLU A 176 10.68 13.68 -20.39
N ASN A 177 10.16 14.00 -21.57
CA ASN A 177 9.07 14.95 -21.72
C ASN A 177 7.78 14.51 -21.00
N ALA A 178 7.53 13.20 -20.92
CA ALA A 178 6.37 12.64 -20.22
C ALA A 178 6.52 12.73 -18.70
N LEU A 179 7.73 12.99 -18.18
CA LEU A 179 8.00 13.04 -16.73
C LEU A 179 7.64 14.38 -16.12
N ALA A 180 7.41 15.43 -16.91
CA ALA A 180 7.14 16.78 -16.40
C ALA A 180 6.02 16.86 -15.34
N PRO A 181 4.88 16.12 -15.45
CA PRO A 181 3.84 16.10 -14.41
C PRO A 181 4.29 15.54 -13.06
N PHE A 182 5.33 14.70 -13.06
CA PHE A 182 5.78 13.94 -11.90
C PHE A 182 6.97 14.59 -11.19
N LEU A 183 7.54 15.64 -11.75
CA LEU A 183 8.68 16.36 -11.19
C LEU A 183 8.24 17.51 -10.25
N GLY A 184 9.14 17.91 -9.34
CA GLY A 184 8.95 19.07 -8.46
C GLY A 184 8.05 18.79 -7.26
N HIS A 185 7.68 17.56 -6.99
CA HIS A 185 6.97 17.16 -5.79
C HIS A 185 7.96 16.83 -4.67
N ASP A 186 7.77 17.44 -3.49
CA ASP A 186 8.60 17.18 -2.31
C ASP A 186 8.11 15.89 -1.59
N VAL A 187 8.31 14.77 -2.26
CA VAL A 187 7.93 13.42 -1.79
C VAL A 187 9.01 12.41 -2.17
N ALA A 188 9.11 11.32 -1.43
CA ALA A 188 10.04 10.23 -1.74
C ALA A 188 9.37 9.10 -2.55
N LEU A 189 8.02 9.04 -2.55
CA LEU A 189 7.27 8.07 -3.33
C LEU A 189 6.13 8.77 -4.10
N LEU A 190 6.03 8.40 -5.38
CA LEU A 190 4.92 8.69 -6.28
C LEU A 190 4.24 7.37 -6.64
N ALA A 191 2.93 7.26 -6.53
CA ALA A 191 2.24 6.06 -6.99
C ALA A 191 1.04 6.40 -7.86
N GLY A 192 0.94 5.73 -9.01
CA GLY A 192 -0.13 5.87 -9.98
C GLY A 192 -0.59 4.52 -10.53
N GLY A 193 -1.81 4.47 -11.08
CA GLY A 193 -2.43 3.31 -11.72
C GLY A 193 -2.51 3.44 -13.23
N HIS A 194 -3.74 3.29 -13.78
CA HIS A 194 -4.18 3.59 -15.14
C HIS A 194 -3.63 2.68 -16.23
N THR A 195 -2.33 2.38 -16.24
CA THR A 195 -1.72 1.58 -17.34
C THR A 195 -1.78 0.08 -17.11
N HIS A 196 -2.24 -0.38 -15.96
CA HIS A 196 -2.33 -1.79 -15.57
C HIS A 196 -0.99 -2.55 -15.70
N LEU A 197 0.13 -1.87 -15.42
CA LEU A 197 1.47 -2.45 -15.47
C LEU A 197 2.16 -2.36 -14.12
N GLN A 198 2.65 -3.48 -13.62
CA GLN A 198 3.51 -3.48 -12.43
C GLN A 198 4.92 -3.04 -12.80
N TRP A 199 5.35 -1.87 -12.32
CA TRP A 199 6.71 -1.38 -12.55
C TRP A 199 7.09 -0.25 -11.61
N THR A 200 8.39 0.01 -11.51
CA THR A 200 8.96 1.13 -10.77
C THR A 200 9.99 1.89 -11.60
N ARG A 201 10.15 3.19 -11.31
CA ARG A 201 11.16 4.04 -11.92
C ARG A 201 11.53 5.18 -10.97
N ARG A 202 12.82 5.57 -10.94
CA ARG A 202 13.23 6.83 -10.34
C ARG A 202 12.82 8.01 -11.23
N ILE A 203 12.13 9.00 -10.63
CA ILE A 203 11.73 10.26 -11.29
C ILE A 203 12.18 11.40 -10.37
N GLY A 204 13.27 12.08 -10.73
CA GLY A 204 13.95 12.99 -9.82
C GLY A 204 14.40 12.25 -8.55
N ASP A 205 14.07 12.78 -7.39
CA ASP A 205 14.41 12.17 -6.09
C ASP A 205 13.36 11.13 -5.63
N ALA A 206 12.20 11.05 -6.28
CA ALA A 206 11.13 10.14 -5.91
C ALA A 206 11.24 8.77 -6.59
N LEU A 207 10.77 7.71 -5.93
CA LEU A 207 10.46 6.43 -6.52
C LEU A 207 9.03 6.46 -7.03
N TYR A 208 8.82 6.28 -8.35
CA TYR A 208 7.51 6.03 -8.93
C TYR A 208 7.17 4.55 -8.88
N VAL A 209 5.91 4.24 -8.56
CA VAL A 209 5.35 2.88 -8.47
C VAL A 209 4.02 2.84 -9.20
N ASN A 210 3.83 1.84 -10.06
CA ASN A 210 2.50 1.44 -10.54
C ASN A 210 2.26 0.01 -10.04
N PRO A 211 1.20 -0.24 -9.26
CA PRO A 211 0.95 -1.54 -8.66
C PRO A 211 0.37 -2.57 -9.64
N GLY A 212 0.11 -2.21 -10.89
CA GLY A 212 -0.65 -3.02 -11.83
C GLY A 212 -2.16 -2.87 -11.62
N SER A 213 -2.93 -3.85 -12.06
CA SER A 213 -4.39 -3.85 -11.97
C SER A 213 -4.91 -5.03 -11.15
N VAL A 214 -5.77 -4.75 -10.18
CA VAL A 214 -6.46 -5.79 -9.40
C VAL A 214 -7.44 -6.57 -10.28
N GLY A 215 -8.27 -5.88 -11.05
CA GLY A 215 -9.38 -6.50 -11.75
C GLY A 215 -9.18 -6.75 -13.24
N LEU A 216 -8.21 -6.08 -13.86
CA LEU A 216 -8.02 -6.08 -15.30
C LEU A 216 -6.54 -6.14 -15.71
N SER A 217 -5.83 -7.13 -15.18
CA SER A 217 -4.43 -7.42 -15.53
C SER A 217 -4.35 -8.05 -16.94
N TYR A 218 -3.36 -7.63 -17.72
CA TYR A 218 -3.18 -8.08 -19.11
C TYR A 218 -1.87 -8.86 -19.31
N ASP A 219 -1.95 -9.93 -20.11
CA ASP A 219 -0.76 -10.47 -20.78
C ASP A 219 -0.48 -9.65 -22.04
N ARG A 220 0.60 -8.88 -22.01
CA ARG A 220 1.01 -8.00 -23.12
C ARG A 220 1.97 -8.70 -24.10
N HIS A 221 2.35 -9.95 -23.83
CA HIS A 221 3.13 -10.77 -24.76
C HIS A 221 2.27 -11.40 -25.86
N THR A 222 0.94 -11.24 -25.76
CA THR A 222 -0.02 -11.69 -26.76
C THR A 222 -0.52 -10.52 -27.60
N ASP A 223 -0.87 -10.76 -28.86
CA ASP A 223 -1.52 -9.80 -29.74
C ASP A 223 -2.82 -10.42 -30.29
N PRO A 224 -4.01 -9.90 -29.92
CA PRO A 224 -4.26 -8.83 -28.94
C PRO A 224 -3.91 -9.26 -27.49
N PRO A 225 -3.68 -8.30 -26.58
CA PRO A 225 -3.46 -8.58 -25.18
C PRO A 225 -4.62 -9.37 -24.54
N VAL A 226 -4.30 -10.39 -23.76
CA VAL A 226 -5.28 -11.26 -23.10
C VAL A 226 -5.39 -10.90 -21.62
N ILE A 227 -6.63 -10.82 -21.11
CA ILE A 227 -6.89 -10.60 -19.69
C ILE A 227 -6.45 -11.84 -18.90
N ARG A 228 -5.62 -11.60 -17.88
CA ARG A 228 -5.13 -12.63 -16.95
C ARG A 228 -6.05 -12.75 -15.75
N SER A 229 -6.14 -13.94 -15.17
CA SER A 229 -6.83 -14.16 -13.87
C SER A 229 -5.84 -13.99 -12.71
N LEU A 230 -5.22 -12.81 -12.64
CA LEU A 230 -4.29 -12.41 -11.59
C LEU A 230 -4.70 -11.05 -11.05
N ALA A 231 -4.90 -10.96 -9.74
CA ALA A 231 -5.06 -9.70 -9.04
C ALA A 231 -3.69 -9.15 -8.69
N GLU A 232 -3.34 -8.00 -9.25
CA GLU A 232 -2.03 -7.35 -9.06
C GLU A 232 -2.14 -6.23 -8.02
N TRP A 233 -1.15 -6.17 -7.12
CA TRP A 233 -1.02 -5.10 -6.13
C TRP A 233 0.44 -4.92 -5.71
N ALA A 234 0.76 -3.84 -4.99
CA ALA A 234 2.11 -3.60 -4.51
C ALA A 234 2.14 -3.36 -3.00
N LEU A 235 3.11 -3.99 -2.33
CA LEU A 235 3.47 -3.71 -0.95
C LEU A 235 4.59 -2.68 -0.93
N VAL A 236 4.36 -1.57 -0.26
CA VAL A 236 5.38 -0.56 0.08
C VAL A 236 5.77 -0.76 1.52
N THR A 237 7.07 -0.89 1.77
CA THR A 237 7.65 -0.98 3.11
C THR A 237 8.55 0.22 3.34
N VAL A 238 8.36 0.89 4.48
CA VAL A 238 9.23 1.97 4.94
C VAL A 238 9.95 1.52 6.20
N GLU A 239 11.28 1.54 6.16
CA GLU A 239 12.14 1.20 7.28
C GLU A 239 13.30 2.21 7.33
N ASP A 240 13.48 2.90 8.44
CA ASP A 240 14.51 3.92 8.64
C ASP A 240 14.56 4.97 7.51
N GLY A 241 13.39 5.36 6.97
CA GLY A 241 13.27 6.32 5.87
C GLY A 241 13.57 5.77 4.47
N ALA A 242 13.98 4.50 4.37
CA ALA A 242 14.15 3.81 3.10
C ALA A 242 12.82 3.21 2.63
N VAL A 243 12.57 3.28 1.32
CA VAL A 243 11.38 2.73 0.67
C VAL A 243 11.75 1.49 -0.13
N ALA A 244 11.08 0.37 0.15
CA ALA A 244 11.12 -0.85 -0.65
C ALA A 244 9.73 -1.14 -1.24
N VAL A 245 9.70 -1.77 -2.42
CA VAL A 245 8.46 -2.14 -3.11
C VAL A 245 8.54 -3.60 -3.51
N GLU A 246 7.48 -4.35 -3.21
CA GLU A 246 7.29 -5.74 -3.63
C GLU A 246 5.99 -5.86 -4.40
N PHE A 247 6.04 -6.51 -5.57
CA PHE A 247 4.86 -6.74 -6.40
C PHE A 247 4.26 -8.10 -6.11
N HIS A 248 2.93 -8.11 -5.97
CA HIS A 248 2.14 -9.29 -5.73
C HIS A 248 1.23 -9.58 -6.93
N GLN A 249 1.06 -10.86 -7.25
CA GLN A 249 0.18 -11.36 -8.30
C GLN A 249 -0.57 -12.56 -7.75
N VAL A 250 -1.84 -12.38 -7.43
CA VAL A 250 -2.67 -13.37 -6.75
C VAL A 250 -3.62 -14.03 -7.76
N PRO A 251 -3.53 -15.34 -7.98
CA PRO A 251 -4.47 -16.04 -8.84
C PRO A 251 -5.89 -16.00 -8.24
N TYR A 252 -6.89 -15.81 -9.10
CA TYR A 252 -8.30 -15.92 -8.73
C TYR A 252 -9.09 -16.71 -9.77
N GLU A 253 -10.16 -17.37 -9.35
CA GLU A 253 -11.06 -18.04 -10.26
C GLU A 253 -12.04 -17.03 -10.86
N ARG A 254 -11.91 -16.76 -12.15
CA ARG A 254 -12.83 -15.91 -12.87
C ARG A 254 -14.16 -16.63 -13.00
N MET A 255 -15.23 -16.09 -12.41
CA MET A 255 -16.56 -16.58 -12.69
C MET A 255 -16.88 -16.26 -14.15
N LEU A 256 -16.99 -17.31 -14.98
CA LEU A 256 -17.49 -17.16 -16.35
C LEU A 256 -18.95 -16.73 -16.24
N ALA A 257 -19.28 -15.55 -16.78
CA ALA A 257 -20.67 -15.14 -16.95
C ALA A 257 -21.41 -16.26 -17.69
N ARG A 258 -22.50 -16.75 -17.09
CA ARG A 258 -23.36 -17.78 -17.68
C ARG A 258 -24.24 -17.20 -18.76
#